data_d026c1458075816350581f2a8694edf2
#
_entry.id   d026c1458075816350581f2a8694edf2
#
_cell.length_a   1.000
_cell.length_b   1.000
_cell.length_c   1.000
_cell.angle_alpha   90.00
_cell.angle_beta   90.00
_cell.angle_gamma   90.00
#
_symmetry.space_group_name_H-M   'P 1'
#
loop_
_entity.id
_entity.type
_entity.pdbx_description
1 polymer ?
#
loop_
_entity_poly.entity_id
_entity_poly.type
_entity_poly.pdbx_seq_one_letter_code
_entity_poly.pdbx_strand_id
1 'polypeptide(L)'
;MSNSLAAVHPELIAEWSEKNLPLTPDSITFGSNKKVWWKGACGHEWETSVKARSNGEKCPICSGVRVVAGINDLSTLKPELASMWSEENEIKPTEVSIGSHKKVIWKCKLGHEWIATVKSRTINRTGCPYCSHNKVLAGFNDLATLFPEVADEWSDKNEKKSTEVMAFANSKAWWKCRTCDYEWNTFISTRSGGSKCPCCSGYTFIKGRNDLKSTHPQIAKEWSEKNYPLQPDEVLSLIHI
;
A
#
# COMPACT_ATOMS: atom_id res chain seq x y z
N MET A 1 1.34 13.64 -56.31
CA MET A 1 1.83 12.50 -55.53
C MET A 1 0.63 11.68 -55.12
N SER A 2 0.71 10.38 -55.22
CA SER A 2 -0.39 9.49 -54.76
C SER A 2 -0.53 9.60 -53.23
N ASN A 3 -1.76 9.72 -52.75
CA ASN A 3 -2.10 9.70 -51.32
C ASN A 3 -2.68 8.34 -50.88
N SER A 4 -2.42 7.28 -51.67
CA SER A 4 -2.82 5.92 -51.34
C SER A 4 -2.05 5.44 -50.07
N LEU A 5 -2.64 4.46 -49.34
CA LEU A 5 -1.98 3.85 -48.20
C LEU A 5 -0.62 3.26 -48.57
N ALA A 6 -0.55 2.54 -49.69
CA ALA A 6 0.67 1.92 -50.17
C ALA A 6 1.79 2.94 -50.49
N ALA A 7 1.44 4.13 -51.01
CA ALA A 7 2.43 5.15 -51.33
C ALA A 7 2.97 5.90 -50.08
N VAL A 8 2.12 6.11 -49.06
CA VAL A 8 2.48 6.92 -47.88
C VAL A 8 2.99 6.06 -46.73
N HIS A 9 2.45 4.84 -46.55
CA HIS A 9 2.76 3.89 -45.48
C HIS A 9 3.07 2.50 -46.05
N PRO A 10 4.16 2.34 -46.81
CA PRO A 10 4.53 1.03 -47.38
C PRO A 10 4.77 -0.03 -46.31
N GLU A 11 5.18 0.34 -45.11
CA GLU A 11 5.36 -0.56 -43.98
C GLU A 11 4.08 -1.26 -43.54
N LEU A 12 2.90 -0.65 -43.79
CA LEU A 12 1.62 -1.21 -43.39
C LEU A 12 1.06 -2.23 -44.42
N ILE A 13 1.65 -2.32 -45.61
CA ILE A 13 1.21 -3.30 -46.64
C ILE A 13 1.34 -4.73 -46.12
N ALA A 14 2.41 -5.03 -45.38
CA ALA A 14 2.64 -6.35 -44.80
C ALA A 14 1.59 -6.77 -43.74
N GLU A 15 0.87 -5.78 -43.19
CA GLU A 15 -0.20 -6.01 -42.22
C GLU A 15 -1.59 -6.01 -42.86
N TRP A 16 -1.70 -5.79 -44.15
CA TRP A 16 -2.98 -5.78 -44.86
C TRP A 16 -3.54 -7.19 -44.97
N SER A 17 -4.71 -7.46 -44.40
CA SER A 17 -5.30 -8.79 -44.45
C SER A 17 -5.94 -9.09 -45.79
N GLU A 18 -5.79 -10.33 -46.27
CA GLU A 18 -6.48 -10.82 -47.49
C GLU A 18 -7.99 -10.77 -47.39
N LYS A 19 -8.55 -10.68 -46.20
CA LYS A 19 -10.01 -10.51 -45.97
C LYS A 19 -10.56 -9.20 -46.56
N ASN A 20 -9.68 -8.28 -46.91
CA ASN A 20 -10.10 -7.01 -47.52
C ASN A 20 -10.37 -7.10 -49.01
N LEU A 21 -10.01 -8.17 -49.67
CA LEU A 21 -10.20 -8.31 -51.14
C LEU A 21 -11.68 -8.12 -51.55
N PRO A 22 -11.92 -7.40 -52.66
CA PRO A 22 -10.96 -6.93 -53.66
C PRO A 22 -10.27 -5.58 -53.36
N LEU A 23 -10.49 -4.98 -52.19
CA LEU A 23 -9.88 -3.71 -51.80
C LEU A 23 -8.37 -3.91 -51.55
N THR A 24 -7.54 -3.06 -52.16
CA THR A 24 -6.09 -3.10 -52.02
C THR A 24 -5.53 -1.81 -51.39
N PRO A 25 -4.32 -1.83 -50.82
CA PRO A 25 -3.68 -0.64 -50.22
C PRO A 25 -3.45 0.50 -51.21
N ASP A 26 -3.33 0.19 -52.52
CA ASP A 26 -3.18 1.19 -53.57
C ASP A 26 -4.49 1.91 -53.90
N SER A 27 -5.63 1.25 -53.66
CA SER A 27 -6.97 1.77 -54.00
C SER A 27 -7.62 2.60 -52.89
N ILE A 28 -6.96 2.73 -51.73
CA ILE A 28 -7.50 3.45 -50.57
C ILE A 28 -6.51 4.50 -50.07
N THR A 29 -7.01 5.67 -49.64
CA THR A 29 -6.18 6.74 -49.10
C THR A 29 -5.80 6.44 -47.64
N PHE A 30 -4.58 6.85 -47.22
CA PHE A 30 -4.09 6.66 -45.84
C PHE A 30 -4.96 7.34 -44.76
N GLY A 31 -5.68 8.42 -45.11
CA GLY A 31 -6.61 9.15 -44.25
C GLY A 31 -8.04 8.60 -44.21
N SER A 32 -8.32 7.47 -44.86
CA SER A 32 -9.66 6.89 -44.94
C SER A 32 -10.21 6.43 -43.59
N ASN A 33 -11.45 6.80 -43.27
CA ASN A 33 -12.18 6.30 -42.12
C ASN A 33 -12.79 4.90 -42.33
N LYS A 34 -12.62 4.31 -43.55
CA LYS A 34 -13.10 2.96 -43.82
C LYS A 34 -12.39 1.97 -42.94
N LYS A 35 -13.14 1.13 -42.24
CA LYS A 35 -12.63 0.03 -41.45
C LYS A 35 -12.21 -1.13 -42.36
N VAL A 36 -11.06 -1.68 -42.10
CA VAL A 36 -10.47 -2.79 -42.84
C VAL A 36 -9.81 -3.77 -41.87
N TRP A 37 -9.59 -4.98 -42.31
CA TRP A 37 -8.89 -6.00 -41.56
C TRP A 37 -7.37 -5.86 -41.66
N TRP A 38 -6.73 -5.94 -40.52
CA TRP A 38 -5.28 -5.92 -40.34
C TRP A 38 -4.80 -7.24 -39.74
N LYS A 39 -3.64 -7.71 -40.16
CA LYS A 39 -2.95 -8.88 -39.59
C LYS A 39 -1.55 -8.43 -39.18
N GLY A 40 -1.33 -8.21 -37.90
CA GLY A 40 -0.02 -7.78 -37.40
C GLY A 40 1.03 -8.89 -37.43
N ALA A 41 2.31 -8.51 -37.30
CA ALA A 41 3.42 -9.45 -37.13
C ALA A 41 3.26 -10.35 -35.90
N CYS A 42 2.41 -9.93 -34.93
CA CYS A 42 2.04 -10.73 -33.75
C CYS A 42 1.07 -11.90 -34.06
N GLY A 43 0.63 -12.03 -35.31
CA GLY A 43 -0.34 -13.06 -35.74
C GLY A 43 -1.80 -12.71 -35.45
N HIS A 44 -2.11 -11.66 -34.68
CA HIS A 44 -3.47 -11.26 -34.41
C HIS A 44 -4.10 -10.53 -35.60
N GLU A 45 -5.40 -10.78 -35.79
CA GLU A 45 -6.22 -10.08 -36.77
C GLU A 45 -7.25 -9.19 -36.06
N TRP A 46 -7.41 -7.97 -36.59
CA TRP A 46 -8.40 -7.01 -36.05
C TRP A 46 -8.89 -6.08 -37.14
N GLU A 47 -10.00 -5.43 -36.85
CA GLU A 47 -10.60 -4.42 -37.71
C GLU A 47 -10.43 -3.03 -37.11
N THR A 48 -9.82 -2.10 -37.88
CA THR A 48 -9.76 -0.68 -37.52
C THR A 48 -9.72 0.18 -38.81
N SER A 49 -9.91 1.49 -38.67
CA SER A 49 -9.87 2.37 -39.84
C SER A 49 -8.43 2.52 -40.36
N VAL A 50 -8.31 2.73 -41.68
CA VAL A 50 -7.02 2.99 -42.31
C VAL A 50 -6.34 4.19 -41.66
N LYS A 51 -7.10 5.28 -41.41
CA LYS A 51 -6.60 6.47 -40.74
C LYS A 51 -6.03 6.18 -39.35
N ALA A 52 -6.74 5.39 -38.53
CA ALA A 52 -6.28 5.05 -37.18
C ALA A 52 -4.97 4.28 -37.24
N ARG A 53 -4.85 3.28 -38.13
CA ARG A 53 -3.64 2.50 -38.32
C ARG A 53 -2.48 3.36 -38.84
N SER A 54 -2.73 4.25 -39.83
CA SER A 54 -1.76 5.22 -40.35
C SER A 54 -1.28 6.21 -39.28
N ASN A 55 -2.12 6.54 -38.30
CA ASN A 55 -1.76 7.37 -37.15
C ASN A 55 -1.03 6.59 -36.05
N GLY A 56 -0.63 5.34 -36.27
CA GLY A 56 0.17 4.53 -35.38
C GLY A 56 -0.63 3.70 -34.36
N GLU A 57 -1.95 3.54 -34.52
CA GLU A 57 -2.73 2.61 -33.68
C GLU A 57 -2.17 1.21 -33.83
N LYS A 58 -1.85 0.58 -32.72
CA LYS A 58 -1.26 -0.76 -32.65
C LYS A 58 -2.32 -1.85 -32.52
N CYS A 59 -1.91 -3.12 -32.63
CA CYS A 59 -2.77 -4.26 -32.37
C CYS A 59 -3.49 -4.10 -31.00
N PRO A 60 -4.82 -4.07 -30.96
CA PRO A 60 -5.57 -3.85 -29.73
C PRO A 60 -5.45 -5.02 -28.73
N ILE A 61 -5.09 -6.20 -29.19
CA ILE A 61 -4.86 -7.37 -28.35
C ILE A 61 -3.51 -7.25 -27.66
N CYS A 62 -2.43 -6.97 -28.41
CA CYS A 62 -1.09 -6.77 -27.84
C CYS A 62 -1.00 -5.55 -26.92
N SER A 63 -1.74 -4.49 -27.21
CA SER A 63 -1.81 -3.29 -26.36
C SER A 63 -2.70 -3.45 -25.12
N GLY A 64 -3.46 -4.57 -25.03
CA GLY A 64 -4.38 -4.84 -23.93
C GLY A 64 -5.67 -4.01 -23.94
N VAL A 65 -5.93 -3.25 -25.00
CA VAL A 65 -7.19 -2.49 -25.18
C VAL A 65 -8.36 -3.46 -25.36
N ARG A 66 -8.13 -4.53 -26.13
CA ARG A 66 -9.08 -5.63 -26.30
C ARG A 66 -8.58 -6.87 -25.56
N VAL A 67 -9.37 -7.35 -24.59
CA VAL A 67 -9.07 -8.58 -23.86
C VAL A 67 -9.64 -9.77 -24.62
N VAL A 68 -8.82 -10.80 -24.78
CA VAL A 68 -9.19 -12.10 -25.36
C VAL A 68 -8.79 -13.18 -24.38
N ALA A 69 -9.80 -13.88 -23.84
CA ALA A 69 -9.58 -14.98 -22.91
C ALA A 69 -8.67 -16.04 -23.52
N GLY A 70 -7.72 -16.53 -22.75
CA GLY A 70 -6.72 -17.51 -23.20
C GLY A 70 -5.54 -16.91 -23.98
N ILE A 71 -5.51 -15.57 -24.19
CA ILE A 71 -4.43 -14.91 -24.94
C ILE A 71 -3.75 -13.83 -24.10
N ASN A 72 -4.48 -12.77 -23.71
CA ASN A 72 -3.90 -11.61 -23.05
C ASN A 72 -4.63 -11.21 -21.78
N ASP A 73 -5.48 -12.08 -21.28
CA ASP A 73 -6.18 -11.91 -20.01
C ASP A 73 -5.26 -12.18 -18.80
N LEU A 74 -5.71 -11.74 -17.64
CA LEU A 74 -4.95 -11.88 -16.38
C LEU A 74 -4.73 -13.35 -16.00
N SER A 75 -5.76 -14.19 -16.14
CA SER A 75 -5.68 -15.62 -15.79
C SER A 75 -4.59 -16.35 -16.57
N THR A 76 -4.49 -16.03 -17.86
CA THR A 76 -3.51 -16.65 -18.78
C THR A 76 -2.10 -16.13 -18.52
N LEU A 77 -1.95 -14.81 -18.37
CA LEU A 77 -0.63 -14.18 -18.26
C LEU A 77 -0.06 -14.19 -16.84
N LYS A 78 -0.93 -14.26 -15.81
CA LYS A 78 -0.55 -14.18 -14.40
C LYS A 78 -1.46 -15.08 -13.53
N PRO A 79 -1.41 -16.42 -13.72
CA PRO A 79 -2.26 -17.36 -13.00
C PRO A 79 -2.08 -17.29 -11.49
N GLU A 80 -0.88 -16.98 -11.01
CA GLU A 80 -0.57 -16.80 -9.60
C GLU A 80 -1.29 -15.59 -8.98
N LEU A 81 -1.56 -14.54 -9.76
CA LEU A 81 -2.36 -13.40 -9.32
C LEU A 81 -3.86 -13.67 -9.49
N ALA A 82 -4.24 -14.41 -10.51
CA ALA A 82 -5.63 -14.81 -10.71
C ALA A 82 -6.14 -15.68 -9.54
N SER A 83 -5.28 -16.49 -8.92
CA SER A 83 -5.63 -17.26 -7.70
C SER A 83 -5.86 -16.39 -6.45
N MET A 84 -5.46 -15.11 -6.49
CA MET A 84 -5.73 -14.12 -5.45
C MET A 84 -6.95 -13.24 -5.75
N TRP A 85 -7.71 -13.58 -6.78
CA TRP A 85 -8.92 -12.85 -7.14
C TRP A 85 -10.05 -13.24 -6.20
N SER A 86 -10.69 -12.26 -5.57
CA SER A 86 -11.85 -12.56 -4.70
C SER A 86 -13.07 -12.98 -5.53
N GLU A 87 -13.81 -13.95 -5.03
CA GLU A 87 -15.06 -14.42 -5.64
C GLU A 87 -16.17 -13.35 -5.58
N GLU A 88 -16.01 -12.34 -4.74
CA GLU A 88 -16.94 -11.21 -4.64
C GLU A 88 -16.88 -10.23 -5.83
N ASN A 89 -15.89 -10.40 -6.71
CA ASN A 89 -15.81 -9.57 -7.91
C ASN A 89 -16.85 -9.99 -8.95
N GLU A 90 -17.60 -9.03 -9.48
CA GLU A 90 -18.57 -9.26 -10.59
C GLU A 90 -17.88 -9.68 -11.90
N ILE A 91 -16.65 -9.18 -12.14
CA ILE A 91 -15.85 -9.49 -13.32
C ILE A 91 -14.85 -10.60 -13.04
N LYS A 92 -14.58 -11.42 -14.06
CA LYS A 92 -13.62 -12.54 -13.96
C LYS A 92 -12.21 -12.09 -14.35
N PRO A 93 -11.15 -12.77 -13.86
CA PRO A 93 -9.77 -12.46 -14.26
C PRO A 93 -9.49 -12.76 -15.75
N THR A 94 -10.35 -13.54 -16.40
CA THR A 94 -10.33 -13.77 -17.87
C THR A 94 -10.87 -12.60 -18.69
N GLU A 95 -11.48 -11.60 -18.05
CA GLU A 95 -12.11 -10.45 -18.70
C GLU A 95 -11.31 -9.15 -18.56
N VAL A 96 -10.12 -9.24 -17.97
CA VAL A 96 -9.24 -8.07 -17.73
C VAL A 96 -7.83 -8.32 -18.23
N SER A 97 -7.21 -7.30 -18.85
CA SER A 97 -5.79 -7.33 -19.20
C SER A 97 -4.92 -6.98 -18.01
N ILE A 98 -3.65 -7.41 -18.02
CA ILE A 98 -2.66 -7.10 -16.97
C ILE A 98 -2.45 -5.59 -16.75
N GLY A 99 -2.69 -4.76 -17.75
CA GLY A 99 -2.58 -3.29 -17.68
C GLY A 99 -3.86 -2.59 -17.22
N SER A 100 -4.92 -3.33 -16.88
CA SER A 100 -6.22 -2.76 -16.57
C SER A 100 -6.20 -1.84 -15.34
N HIS A 101 -6.85 -0.69 -15.44
CA HIS A 101 -7.08 0.25 -14.33
C HIS A 101 -8.33 -0.07 -13.50
N LYS A 102 -9.06 -1.14 -13.84
CA LYS A 102 -10.23 -1.58 -13.05
C LYS A 102 -9.78 -1.91 -11.62
N LYS A 103 -10.54 -1.42 -10.64
CA LYS A 103 -10.39 -1.76 -9.21
C LYS A 103 -11.15 -3.04 -8.95
N VAL A 104 -10.51 -3.98 -8.29
CA VAL A 104 -11.07 -5.28 -7.92
C VAL A 104 -10.65 -5.65 -6.51
N ILE A 105 -11.37 -6.58 -5.91
CA ILE A 105 -11.07 -7.14 -4.60
C ILE A 105 -10.05 -8.27 -4.78
N TRP A 106 -8.96 -8.18 -4.07
CA TRP A 106 -7.90 -9.18 -4.00
C TRP A 106 -7.92 -9.87 -2.65
N LYS A 107 -7.61 -11.15 -2.62
CA LYS A 107 -7.50 -11.95 -1.39
C LYS A 107 -6.12 -12.58 -1.30
N CYS A 108 -5.37 -12.33 -0.22
CA CYS A 108 -4.07 -12.95 -0.03
C CYS A 108 -4.19 -14.34 0.64
N LYS A 109 -3.07 -15.07 0.72
CA LYS A 109 -3.02 -16.40 1.33
C LYS A 109 -3.42 -16.43 2.81
N LEU A 110 -3.31 -15.29 3.52
CA LEU A 110 -3.74 -15.13 4.91
C LEU A 110 -5.22 -14.70 5.04
N GLY A 111 -5.96 -14.65 3.93
CA GLY A 111 -7.38 -14.28 3.92
C GLY A 111 -7.67 -12.78 3.91
N HIS A 112 -6.66 -11.90 3.96
CA HIS A 112 -6.91 -10.46 3.91
C HIS A 112 -7.46 -10.04 2.55
N GLU A 113 -8.49 -9.23 2.56
CA GLU A 113 -9.11 -8.68 1.37
C GLU A 113 -8.87 -7.18 1.26
N TRP A 114 -8.60 -6.70 0.04
CA TRP A 114 -8.39 -5.28 -0.24
C TRP A 114 -8.70 -4.93 -1.68
N ILE A 115 -9.04 -3.69 -1.92
CA ILE A 115 -9.31 -3.16 -3.25
C ILE A 115 -8.03 -2.56 -3.84
N ALA A 116 -7.65 -3.01 -5.04
CA ALA A 116 -6.55 -2.44 -5.81
C ALA A 116 -6.80 -2.59 -7.31
N THR A 117 -6.16 -1.73 -8.13
CA THR A 117 -6.24 -1.89 -9.59
C THR A 117 -5.47 -3.12 -10.06
N VAL A 118 -5.91 -3.74 -11.14
CA VAL A 118 -5.19 -4.87 -11.74
C VAL A 118 -3.75 -4.44 -12.05
N LYS A 119 -3.55 -3.31 -12.70
CA LYS A 119 -2.23 -2.75 -13.02
C LYS A 119 -1.31 -2.60 -11.81
N SER A 120 -1.81 -2.16 -10.65
CA SER A 120 -0.96 -2.02 -9.47
C SER A 120 -0.45 -3.36 -8.95
N ARG A 121 -1.24 -4.41 -9.10
CA ARG A 121 -0.84 -5.78 -8.71
C ARG A 121 0.11 -6.43 -9.71
N THR A 122 -0.12 -6.24 -11.00
CA THR A 122 0.60 -6.90 -12.09
C THR A 122 1.89 -6.17 -12.46
N ILE A 123 1.79 -4.89 -12.81
CA ILE A 123 2.91 -4.07 -13.31
C ILE A 123 3.70 -3.47 -12.15
N ASN A 124 3.02 -2.82 -11.20
CA ASN A 124 3.68 -2.18 -10.05
C ASN A 124 4.03 -3.17 -8.93
N ARG A 125 3.63 -4.44 -9.04
CA ARG A 125 3.93 -5.54 -8.12
C ARG A 125 3.60 -5.25 -6.66
N THR A 126 2.57 -4.44 -6.39
CA THR A 126 2.13 -4.15 -5.02
C THR A 126 1.58 -5.40 -4.35
N GLY A 127 1.92 -5.63 -3.08
CA GLY A 127 1.44 -6.75 -2.27
C GLY A 127 0.12 -6.46 -1.53
N CYS A 128 -0.23 -7.34 -0.61
CA CYS A 128 -1.27 -7.09 0.38
C CYS A 128 -0.81 -5.96 1.31
N PRO A 129 -1.58 -4.87 1.48
CA PRO A 129 -1.17 -3.73 2.29
C PRO A 129 -1.09 -4.04 3.78
N TYR A 130 -1.80 -5.05 4.24
CA TYR A 130 -1.78 -5.49 5.63
C TYR A 130 -0.54 -6.36 5.92
N CYS A 131 -0.23 -7.33 5.05
CA CYS A 131 0.97 -8.15 5.17
C CYS A 131 2.27 -7.36 5.01
N SER A 132 2.25 -6.28 4.21
CA SER A 132 3.40 -5.39 4.01
C SER A 132 3.48 -4.24 5.03
N HIS A 133 2.60 -4.24 6.04
CA HIS A 133 2.50 -3.20 7.07
C HIS A 133 2.31 -1.77 6.53
N ASN A 134 1.67 -1.63 5.36
CA ASN A 134 1.32 -0.33 4.78
C ASN A 134 -0.05 0.18 5.24
N LYS A 135 -0.90 -0.73 5.78
CA LYS A 135 -2.19 -0.40 6.38
C LYS A 135 -2.38 -1.21 7.65
N VAL A 136 -2.99 -0.57 8.64
CA VAL A 136 -3.41 -1.25 9.86
C VAL A 136 -4.65 -2.12 9.59
N LEU A 137 -4.67 -3.30 10.21
CA LEU A 137 -5.80 -4.20 10.27
C LEU A 137 -5.96 -4.65 11.73
N ALA A 138 -7.06 -4.26 12.37
CA ALA A 138 -7.37 -4.64 13.74
C ALA A 138 -7.42 -6.18 13.87
N GLY A 139 -6.81 -6.71 14.90
CA GLY A 139 -6.68 -8.16 15.11
C GLY A 139 -5.55 -8.83 14.32
N PHE A 140 -4.71 -8.05 13.59
CA PHE A 140 -3.60 -8.61 12.84
C PHE A 140 -2.26 -7.89 13.06
N ASN A 141 -2.16 -6.60 12.72
CA ASN A 141 -0.90 -5.85 12.76
C ASN A 141 -1.02 -4.53 13.56
N ASP A 142 -2.10 -4.38 14.29
CA ASP A 142 -2.33 -3.25 15.18
C ASP A 142 -1.54 -3.37 16.49
N LEU A 143 -1.41 -2.24 17.20
CA LEU A 143 -0.66 -2.18 18.46
C LEU A 143 -1.27 -3.06 19.54
N ALA A 144 -2.60 -3.07 19.69
CA ALA A 144 -3.27 -3.83 20.74
C ALA A 144 -3.08 -5.35 20.58
N THR A 145 -3.06 -5.81 19.33
CA THR A 145 -2.87 -7.23 19.01
C THR A 145 -1.42 -7.68 19.21
N LEU A 146 -0.45 -6.87 18.74
CA LEU A 146 0.96 -7.27 18.80
C LEU A 146 1.64 -6.95 20.13
N PHE A 147 1.19 -5.91 20.82
CA PHE A 147 1.77 -5.42 22.07
C PHE A 147 0.67 -5.07 23.09
N PRO A 148 -0.12 -6.04 23.57
CA PRO A 148 -1.25 -5.78 24.47
C PRO A 148 -0.85 -5.05 25.75
N GLU A 149 0.29 -5.40 26.35
CA GLU A 149 0.79 -4.72 27.54
C GLU A 149 1.12 -3.24 27.32
N VAL A 150 1.63 -2.90 26.14
CA VAL A 150 1.89 -1.52 25.73
C VAL A 150 0.59 -0.79 25.44
N ALA A 151 -0.35 -1.47 24.80
CA ALA A 151 -1.66 -0.92 24.48
C ALA A 151 -2.51 -0.63 25.72
N ASP A 152 -2.30 -1.35 26.81
CA ASP A 152 -2.94 -1.09 28.11
C ASP A 152 -2.52 0.25 28.75
N GLU A 153 -1.41 0.83 28.31
CA GLU A 153 -0.95 2.18 28.70
C GLU A 153 -1.42 3.27 27.71
N TRP A 154 -2.26 2.91 26.74
CA TRP A 154 -2.82 3.87 25.77
C TRP A 154 -3.74 4.87 26.45
N SER A 155 -3.41 6.15 26.39
CA SER A 155 -4.20 7.20 27.05
C SER A 155 -5.46 7.53 26.27
N ASP A 156 -6.56 7.84 27.01
CA ASP A 156 -7.84 8.33 26.43
C ASP A 156 -7.72 9.70 25.75
N LYS A 157 -6.58 10.39 25.91
CA LYS A 157 -6.26 11.62 25.16
C LYS A 157 -6.03 11.41 23.67
N ASN A 158 -5.84 10.16 23.25
CA ASN A 158 -5.66 9.83 21.84
C ASN A 158 -7.01 9.81 21.12
N GLU A 159 -7.07 10.41 19.96
CA GLU A 159 -8.26 10.36 19.09
C GLU A 159 -8.51 8.94 18.52
N LYS A 160 -7.42 8.21 18.22
CA LYS A 160 -7.47 6.85 17.69
C LYS A 160 -7.32 5.83 18.81
N LYS A 161 -7.93 4.66 18.61
CA LYS A 161 -7.73 3.51 19.49
C LYS A 161 -6.41 2.82 19.18
N SER A 162 -5.86 2.07 20.13
CA SER A 162 -4.66 1.25 19.92
C SER A 162 -4.82 0.18 18.84
N THR A 163 -6.06 -0.23 18.54
CA THR A 163 -6.41 -1.14 17.44
C THR A 163 -6.41 -0.48 16.05
N GLU A 164 -6.31 0.84 15.99
CA GLU A 164 -6.34 1.62 14.74
C GLU A 164 -4.95 2.15 14.33
N VAL A 165 -3.92 1.75 15.05
CA VAL A 165 -2.53 2.16 14.79
C VAL A 165 -1.62 0.95 14.72
N MET A 166 -0.61 1.02 13.85
CA MET A 166 0.40 -0.04 13.74
C MET A 166 1.40 0.05 14.89
N ALA A 167 1.88 -1.11 15.36
CA ALA A 167 2.80 -1.24 16.48
C ALA A 167 4.08 -0.39 16.35
N PHE A 168 4.65 -0.28 15.16
CA PHE A 168 5.87 0.50 14.91
C PHE A 168 5.61 1.79 14.13
N ALA A 169 4.40 2.37 14.28
CA ALA A 169 4.07 3.63 13.64
C ALA A 169 5.00 4.76 14.10
N ASN A 170 5.45 5.57 13.15
CA ASN A 170 6.27 6.76 13.40
C ASN A 170 5.41 8.00 13.68
N SER A 171 4.35 7.82 14.46
CA SER A 171 3.49 8.87 14.99
C SER A 171 3.55 8.90 16.51
N LYS A 172 3.37 10.10 17.08
CA LYS A 172 3.33 10.27 18.53
C LYS A 172 1.93 9.94 19.05
N ALA A 173 1.90 9.37 20.27
CA ALA A 173 0.69 9.12 21.02
C ALA A 173 0.88 9.46 22.49
N TRP A 174 -0.22 9.67 23.20
CA TRP A 174 -0.26 9.84 24.64
C TRP A 174 -0.31 8.47 25.33
N TRP A 175 0.46 8.34 26.38
CA TRP A 175 0.59 7.14 27.19
C TRP A 175 0.31 7.47 28.65
N LYS A 176 -0.32 6.54 29.38
CA LYS A 176 -0.56 6.63 30.81
C LYS A 176 0.05 5.43 31.51
N CYS A 177 1.00 5.66 32.39
CA CYS A 177 1.68 4.59 33.12
C CYS A 177 0.72 3.89 34.10
N ARG A 178 0.67 2.57 34.08
CA ARG A 178 -0.16 1.77 35.00
C ARG A 178 0.36 1.76 36.43
N THR A 179 1.66 2.07 36.63
CA THR A 179 2.31 2.04 37.97
C THR A 179 2.25 3.37 38.68
N CYS A 180 2.45 4.50 37.94
CA CYS A 180 2.58 5.81 38.59
C CYS A 180 1.60 6.85 38.02
N ASP A 181 0.68 6.48 37.14
CA ASP A 181 -0.31 7.36 36.48
C ASP A 181 0.29 8.58 35.74
N TYR A 182 1.62 8.58 35.52
CA TYR A 182 2.27 9.64 34.76
C TYR A 182 1.84 9.54 33.30
N GLU A 183 1.48 10.67 32.70
CA GLU A 183 1.12 10.75 31.30
C GLU A 183 2.21 11.46 30.51
N TRP A 184 2.59 10.88 29.40
CA TRP A 184 3.60 11.46 28.51
C TRP A 184 3.25 11.21 27.04
N ASN A 185 3.91 11.96 26.14
CA ASN A 185 3.75 11.83 24.71
C ASN A 185 5.06 11.35 24.08
N THR A 186 4.99 10.23 23.37
CA THR A 186 6.15 9.68 22.65
C THR A 186 5.70 8.87 21.43
N PHE A 187 6.64 8.52 20.54
CA PHE A 187 6.36 7.72 19.35
C PHE A 187 5.87 6.31 19.71
N ILE A 188 4.92 5.81 18.92
CA ILE A 188 4.42 4.44 19.05
C ILE A 188 5.58 3.45 18.87
N SER A 189 6.42 3.67 17.84
CA SER A 189 7.61 2.85 17.59
C SER A 189 8.58 2.78 18.78
N THR A 190 8.73 3.87 19.54
CA THR A 190 9.57 3.91 20.75
C THR A 190 9.01 3.01 21.84
N ARG A 191 7.69 3.03 22.05
CA ARG A 191 7.02 2.17 23.03
C ARG A 191 7.03 0.70 22.62
N SER A 192 6.74 0.41 21.35
CA SER A 192 6.82 -0.95 20.82
C SER A 192 8.26 -1.49 20.80
N GLY A 193 9.25 -0.61 20.76
CA GLY A 193 10.66 -0.93 20.90
C GLY A 193 11.12 -1.21 22.36
N GLY A 194 10.19 -1.22 23.33
CA GLY A 194 10.48 -1.59 24.72
C GLY A 194 10.81 -0.42 25.66
N SER A 195 10.71 0.84 25.22
CA SER A 195 10.86 2.01 26.08
C SER A 195 9.79 2.03 27.17
N LYS A 196 10.18 2.28 28.42
CA LYS A 196 9.31 2.31 29.60
C LYS A 196 8.85 3.73 29.94
N CYS A 197 8.00 3.84 30.97
CA CYS A 197 7.59 5.12 31.54
C CYS A 197 8.83 5.93 31.96
N PRO A 198 8.98 7.19 31.51
CA PRO A 198 10.15 8.00 31.84
C PRO A 198 10.22 8.42 33.30
N CYS A 199 9.08 8.45 34.00
CA CYS A 199 9.03 8.70 35.44
C CYS A 199 9.53 7.47 36.22
N CYS A 200 8.97 6.27 35.97
CA CYS A 200 9.38 5.05 36.68
C CYS A 200 10.82 4.63 36.37
N SER A 201 11.32 4.91 35.18
CA SER A 201 12.72 4.62 34.79
C SER A 201 13.71 5.67 35.30
N GLY A 202 13.26 6.72 35.98
CA GLY A 202 14.12 7.80 36.44
C GLY A 202 14.70 8.69 35.33
N TYR A 203 14.25 8.52 34.10
CA TYR A 203 14.73 9.32 32.97
C TYR A 203 14.22 10.79 33.02
N THR A 204 13.04 11.00 33.59
CA THR A 204 12.47 12.35 33.78
C THR A 204 12.15 12.55 35.26
N PHE A 205 12.70 13.61 35.84
CA PHE A 205 12.39 14.03 37.20
C PHE A 205 10.98 14.63 37.26
N ILE A 206 10.14 14.11 38.17
CA ILE A 206 8.79 14.60 38.42
C ILE A 206 8.61 14.79 39.91
N LYS A 207 8.66 16.06 40.36
CA LYS A 207 8.44 16.43 41.77
C LYS A 207 7.10 15.89 42.28
N GLY A 208 7.11 15.27 43.45
CA GLY A 208 5.94 14.61 44.02
C GLY A 208 5.67 13.20 43.51
N ARG A 209 6.53 12.63 42.65
CA ARG A 209 6.36 11.28 42.10
C ARG A 209 7.60 10.39 42.22
N ASN A 210 8.75 10.85 41.74
CA ASN A 210 9.99 10.08 41.75
C ASN A 210 11.15 10.83 42.41
N ASP A 211 10.85 11.89 43.15
CA ASP A 211 11.78 12.52 44.06
C ASP A 211 12.04 11.67 45.35
N LEU A 212 13.16 11.95 46.04
CA LEU A 212 13.56 11.21 47.22
C LEU A 212 12.53 11.28 48.35
N LYS A 213 11.90 12.46 48.55
CA LYS A 213 10.91 12.66 49.60
C LYS A 213 9.65 11.84 49.37
N SER A 214 9.20 11.76 48.11
CA SER A 214 7.98 11.02 47.73
C SER A 214 8.16 9.51 47.71
N THR A 215 9.32 9.04 47.28
CA THR A 215 9.59 7.59 47.09
C THR A 215 10.20 6.97 48.35
N HIS A 216 11.03 7.71 49.12
CA HIS A 216 11.75 7.25 50.29
C HIS A 216 11.63 8.28 51.42
N PRO A 217 10.44 8.47 52.01
CA PRO A 217 10.20 9.50 53.01
C PRO A 217 11.02 9.33 54.29
N GLN A 218 11.41 8.09 54.59
CA GLN A 218 12.27 7.82 55.77
C GLN A 218 13.70 8.32 55.53
N ILE A 219 14.27 8.03 54.35
CA ILE A 219 15.60 8.52 53.97
C ILE A 219 15.60 10.05 53.84
N ALA A 220 14.52 10.61 53.36
CA ALA A 220 14.36 12.07 53.23
C ALA A 220 14.39 12.80 54.60
N LYS A 221 14.02 12.12 55.73
CA LYS A 221 14.16 12.65 57.10
C LYS A 221 15.60 12.74 57.57
N GLU A 222 16.50 11.96 57.02
CA GLU A 222 17.93 11.99 57.31
C GLU A 222 18.71 13.02 56.49
N TRP A 223 17.98 13.82 55.65
CA TRP A 223 18.56 14.84 54.81
C TRP A 223 19.23 15.94 55.63
N SER A 224 20.54 16.10 55.44
CA SER A 224 21.30 17.10 56.18
C SER A 224 21.07 18.54 55.71
N GLU A 225 21.00 19.46 56.64
CA GLU A 225 20.95 20.91 56.37
C GLU A 225 22.16 21.41 55.56
N LYS A 226 23.27 20.66 55.59
CA LYS A 226 24.47 20.98 54.79
C LYS A 226 24.24 20.90 53.30
N ASN A 227 23.15 20.28 52.87
CA ASN A 227 22.75 20.15 51.47
C ASN A 227 22.03 21.39 50.95
N TYR A 228 21.72 22.38 51.85
CA TYR A 228 21.08 23.65 51.40
C TYR A 228 21.84 24.29 50.26
N PRO A 229 21.14 24.84 49.20
CA PRO A 229 19.71 25.02 49.10
C PRO A 229 18.90 23.82 48.58
N LEU A 230 19.57 22.68 48.21
CA LEU A 230 18.92 21.51 47.64
C LEU A 230 18.02 20.81 48.66
N GLN A 231 16.80 20.48 48.26
CA GLN A 231 15.81 19.80 49.07
C GLN A 231 15.57 18.37 48.61
N PRO A 232 15.14 17.42 49.51
CA PRO A 232 14.90 16.02 49.13
C PRO A 232 13.77 15.85 48.10
N ASP A 233 12.90 16.84 47.93
CA ASP A 233 11.86 16.84 46.89
C ASP A 233 12.34 17.45 45.58
N GLU A 234 13.61 17.79 45.45
CA GLU A 234 14.26 18.33 44.25
C GLU A 234 15.30 17.36 43.66
N VAL A 235 15.50 16.21 44.29
CA VAL A 235 16.43 15.19 43.81
C VAL A 235 15.69 13.93 43.39
N LEU A 236 16.16 13.36 42.26
CA LEU A 236 15.63 12.11 41.78
C LEU A 236 16.06 10.94 42.67
N SER A 237 15.11 10.12 43.06
CA SER A 237 15.42 8.90 43.80
C SER A 237 15.85 7.79 42.84
N LEU A 238 17.15 7.69 42.58
CA LEU A 238 17.75 6.58 41.84
C LEU A 238 18.22 5.53 42.86
N ILE A 239 17.36 4.60 43.24
CA ILE A 239 17.83 3.35 43.85
C ILE A 239 18.07 2.37 42.72
N HIS A 240 19.32 2.21 42.32
CA HIS A 240 19.75 1.06 41.53
C HIS A 240 19.83 -0.14 42.49
N ILE A 241 18.85 -1.02 42.40
CA ILE A 241 18.94 -2.39 42.93
C ILE A 241 19.60 -3.23 41.85
#